data_4a7bd12f7a77aed28526394a0271abdc
#
_entry.id   4a7bd12f7a77aed28526394a0271abdc
#
_cell.length_a   1.000
_cell.length_b   1.000
_cell.length_c   1.000
_cell.angle_alpha   90.00
_cell.angle_beta   90.00
_cell.angle_gamma   90.00
#
_symmetry.space_group_name_H-M   'P 1'
#
loop_
_entity.id
_entity.type
_entity.pdbx_description
1 polymer ?
#
loop_
_entity_poly.entity_id
_entity_poly.type
_entity_poly.pdbx_seq_one_letter_code
_entity_poly.pdbx_strand_id
1 'polypeptide(L)'
;MIHVNDNARKYMEKYGWRHVVLNVEEITSWCAPPRLEVSVSFTDEEEDVMREKGYTADQSELGNVYYPAEGVSRAETVSVNYVEYPWITCFEVEGLDILKSD
;
A
#
# COMPACT_ATOMS: atom_id res chain seq x y z
N MET A 1 -2.70 -0.40 -13.86
CA MET A 1 -2.37 -1.78 -13.49
C MET A 1 -1.49 -1.79 -12.24
N ILE A 2 -1.73 -2.73 -11.36
CA ILE A 2 -0.93 -2.84 -10.13
C ILE A 2 -0.10 -4.12 -10.18
N HIS A 3 1.20 -3.97 -9.97
CA HIS A 3 2.14 -5.09 -9.92
C HIS A 3 2.54 -5.38 -8.48
N VAL A 4 2.57 -6.64 -8.14
CA VAL A 4 3.05 -7.12 -6.84
C VAL A 4 4.19 -8.08 -7.12
N ASN A 5 5.37 -7.84 -6.53
CA ASN A 5 6.51 -8.70 -6.82
C ASN A 5 6.37 -10.09 -6.18
N ASP A 6 7.23 -11.04 -6.60
CA ASP A 6 7.16 -12.42 -6.13
C ASP A 6 7.37 -12.55 -4.63
N ASN A 7 8.22 -11.72 -4.05
CA ASN A 7 8.45 -11.74 -2.60
C ASN A 7 7.22 -11.32 -1.82
N ALA A 8 6.49 -10.30 -2.32
CA ALA A 8 5.23 -9.86 -1.70
C ALA A 8 4.16 -10.95 -1.83
N ARG A 9 4.12 -11.63 -2.99
CA ARG A 9 3.22 -12.76 -3.21
C ARG A 9 3.45 -13.86 -2.19
N LYS A 10 4.71 -14.27 -2.00
CA LYS A 10 5.07 -15.30 -1.02
C LYS A 10 4.69 -14.89 0.40
N TYR A 11 4.86 -13.62 0.73
CA TYR A 11 4.45 -13.10 2.03
C TYR A 11 2.95 -13.23 2.25
N MET A 12 2.16 -12.83 1.27
CA MET A 12 0.69 -12.94 1.35
C MET A 12 0.23 -14.39 1.47
N GLU A 13 0.82 -15.29 0.68
CA GLU A 13 0.50 -16.71 0.73
C GLU A 13 0.85 -17.32 2.08
N LYS A 14 2.00 -16.95 2.62
CA LYS A 14 2.47 -17.47 3.92
C LYS A 14 1.53 -17.12 5.06
N TYR A 15 0.96 -15.93 5.05
CA TYR A 15 0.09 -15.45 6.12
C TYR A 15 -1.40 -15.50 5.77
N GLY A 16 -1.75 -15.95 4.58
CA GLY A 16 -3.13 -16.15 4.18
C GLY A 16 -3.92 -14.88 3.88
N TRP A 17 -3.25 -13.79 3.53
CA TRP A 17 -3.92 -12.53 3.20
C TRP A 17 -4.47 -12.52 1.78
N ARG A 18 -5.65 -11.92 1.60
CA ARG A 18 -6.33 -11.84 0.30
C ARG A 18 -6.08 -10.54 -0.44
N HIS A 19 -5.96 -9.44 0.30
CA HIS A 19 -5.90 -8.10 -0.28
C HIS A 19 -4.82 -7.26 0.38
N VAL A 20 -4.34 -6.27 -0.37
CA VAL A 20 -3.33 -5.31 0.08
C VAL A 20 -4.00 -3.98 0.35
N VAL A 21 -3.60 -3.31 1.42
CA VAL A 21 -4.08 -1.96 1.75
C VAL A 21 -2.89 -1.00 1.76
N LEU A 22 -2.99 0.05 0.95
CA LEU A 22 -2.00 1.13 0.92
C LEU A 22 -2.60 2.33 1.67
N ASN A 23 -1.91 2.77 2.70
CA ASN A 23 -2.35 3.90 3.53
C ASN A 23 -1.32 5.00 3.55
N VAL A 24 -1.77 6.21 3.86
CA VAL A 24 -0.89 7.33 4.11
C VAL A 24 -0.75 7.48 5.62
N GLU A 25 0.48 7.41 6.11
CA GLU A 25 0.78 7.58 7.52
C GLU A 25 1.69 8.77 7.75
N GLU A 26 1.47 9.48 8.85
CA GLU A 26 2.36 10.53 9.28
C GLU A 26 3.48 9.92 10.13
N ILE A 27 4.71 10.05 9.65
CA ILE A 27 5.88 9.58 10.37
C ILE A 27 6.47 10.75 11.12
N THR A 28 6.48 10.66 12.44
CA THR A 28 7.05 11.70 13.31
C THR A 28 8.32 11.19 13.97
N SER A 29 9.31 12.07 14.04
CA SER A 29 10.57 11.80 14.72
C SER A 29 10.96 13.05 15.49
N TRP A 30 11.47 12.89 16.69
CA TRP A 30 11.90 14.02 17.50
C TRP A 30 13.12 14.77 16.91
N CYS A 31 13.82 14.14 15.97
CA CYS A 31 15.01 14.75 15.35
C CYS A 31 14.78 15.17 13.89
N ALA A 32 13.55 15.05 13.37
CA ALA A 32 13.24 15.40 11.99
C ALA A 32 11.80 15.93 11.86
N PRO A 33 11.52 16.78 10.86
CA PRO A 33 10.15 17.24 10.61
C PRO A 33 9.21 16.07 10.32
N PRO A 34 7.93 16.17 10.69
CA PRO A 34 6.94 15.17 10.30
C PRO A 34 6.86 15.03 8.77
N ARG A 35 6.66 13.83 8.30
CA ARG A 35 6.52 13.53 6.87
C ARG A 35 5.40 12.52 6.66
N LEU A 36 4.85 12.50 5.45
CA LEU A 36 3.83 11.53 5.06
C LEU A 36 4.47 10.44 4.20
N GLU A 37 4.12 9.19 4.51
CA GLU A 37 4.61 8.03 3.76
C GLU A 37 3.45 7.09 3.47
N VAL A 38 3.60 6.32 2.38
CA VAL A 38 2.66 5.25 2.05
C VAL A 38 3.09 4.00 2.82
N SER A 39 2.17 3.46 3.60
CA SER A 39 2.40 2.21 4.32
C SER A 39 1.63 1.07 3.66
N VAL A 40 2.11 -0.16 3.83
CA VAL A 40 1.49 -1.36 3.30
C VAL A 40 0.95 -2.20 4.46
N SER A 41 -0.32 -2.58 4.35
CA SER A 41 -0.92 -3.54 5.27
C SER A 41 -1.79 -4.50 4.47
N PHE A 42 -2.48 -5.41 5.14
CA PHE A 42 -3.26 -6.44 4.49
C PHE A 42 -4.63 -6.56 5.14
N THR A 43 -5.60 -7.04 4.37
CA THR A 43 -6.94 -7.25 4.87
C THR A 43 -7.64 -8.38 4.09
N ASP A 44 -8.64 -8.99 4.71
CA ASP A 44 -9.55 -9.90 4.03
C ASP A 44 -10.92 -9.24 3.75
N GLU A 45 -11.05 -7.95 4.05
CA GLU A 45 -12.29 -7.19 3.84
C GLU A 45 -12.64 -7.10 2.35
N GLU A 46 -13.92 -7.19 2.05
CA GLU A 46 -14.41 -7.05 0.68
C GLU A 46 -14.42 -5.59 0.22
N GLU A 47 -14.51 -5.40 -1.10
CA GLU A 47 -14.43 -4.08 -1.72
C GLU A 47 -15.48 -3.10 -1.20
N ASP A 48 -16.73 -3.55 -1.03
CA ASP A 48 -17.81 -2.69 -0.56
C ASP A 48 -17.56 -2.17 0.86
N VAL A 49 -17.03 -3.00 1.73
CA VAL A 49 -16.66 -2.61 3.10
C VAL A 49 -15.54 -1.57 3.07
N MET A 50 -14.52 -1.78 2.23
CA MET A 50 -13.40 -0.86 2.11
C MET A 50 -13.83 0.48 1.50
N ARG A 51 -14.75 0.47 0.54
CA ARG A 51 -15.29 1.71 -0.04
C ARG A 51 -16.03 2.55 1.00
N GLU A 52 -16.76 1.91 1.90
CA GLU A 52 -17.43 2.62 3.00
C GLU A 52 -16.43 3.28 3.94
N LYS A 53 -15.23 2.73 4.06
CA LYS A 53 -14.16 3.29 4.87
C LYS A 53 -13.37 4.40 4.16
N GLY A 54 -13.71 4.72 2.91
CA GLY A 54 -13.03 5.76 2.14
C GLY A 54 -11.92 5.29 1.24
N TYR A 55 -11.88 3.99 0.92
CA TYR A 55 -10.89 3.42 0.03
C TYR A 55 -11.46 3.19 -1.36
N THR A 56 -10.61 3.25 -2.36
CA THR A 56 -10.91 2.74 -3.69
C THR A 56 -10.08 1.48 -3.94
N ALA A 57 -10.47 0.68 -4.90
CA ALA A 57 -9.83 -0.60 -5.16
C ALA A 57 -9.41 -0.72 -6.62
N ASP A 58 -8.22 -1.30 -6.81
CA ASP A 58 -7.76 -1.75 -8.11
C ASP A 58 -7.41 -3.23 -8.02
N GLN A 59 -7.64 -3.95 -9.10
CA GLN A 59 -7.30 -5.36 -9.15
C GLN A 59 -5.81 -5.56 -9.45
N SER A 60 -5.22 -6.55 -8.78
CA SER A 60 -3.86 -7.00 -9.05
C SER A 60 -3.88 -8.50 -9.30
N GLU A 61 -2.72 -9.07 -9.59
CA GLU A 61 -2.56 -10.51 -9.78
C GLU A 61 -2.94 -11.32 -8.53
N LEU A 62 -2.91 -10.69 -7.36
CA LEU A 62 -3.10 -11.36 -6.08
C LEU A 62 -4.39 -10.98 -5.35
N GLY A 63 -5.27 -10.24 -6.01
CA GLY A 63 -6.50 -9.74 -5.39
C GLY A 63 -6.59 -8.25 -5.50
N ASN A 64 -7.40 -7.63 -4.64
CA ASN A 64 -7.59 -6.19 -4.69
C ASN A 64 -6.46 -5.46 -3.95
N VAL A 65 -6.12 -4.29 -4.46
CA VAL A 65 -5.25 -3.35 -3.76
C VAL A 65 -6.10 -2.13 -3.43
N TYR A 66 -6.26 -1.86 -2.15
CA TYR A 66 -7.05 -0.74 -1.64
C TYR A 66 -6.15 0.44 -1.33
N TYR A 67 -6.57 1.63 -1.68
CA TYR A 67 -5.85 2.86 -1.35
C TYR A 67 -6.86 3.99 -1.13
N PRO A 68 -6.49 5.07 -0.42
CA PRO A 68 -7.43 6.14 -0.14
C PRO A 68 -8.01 6.74 -1.42
N ALA A 69 -9.33 6.95 -1.44
CA ALA A 69 -10.00 7.55 -2.60
C ALA A 69 -9.61 9.02 -2.78
N GLU A 70 -9.17 9.68 -1.72
CA GLU A 70 -8.77 11.09 -1.73
C GLU A 70 -7.40 11.27 -1.08
N GLY A 71 -6.71 12.33 -1.45
CA GLY A 71 -5.43 12.66 -0.87
C GLY A 71 -4.22 11.99 -1.51
N VAL A 72 -4.44 11.18 -2.54
CA VAL A 72 -3.37 10.52 -3.28
C VAL A 72 -3.61 10.64 -4.79
N SER A 73 -2.51 10.57 -5.53
CA SER A 73 -2.52 10.51 -6.99
C SER A 73 -1.79 9.24 -7.41
N ARG A 74 -2.35 8.46 -8.33
CA ARG A 74 -1.67 7.27 -8.81
C ARG A 74 -1.18 7.45 -10.24
N ALA A 75 -0.03 6.84 -10.50
CA ALA A 75 0.47 6.68 -11.86
C ALA A 75 -0.34 5.59 -12.59
N GLU A 76 -0.14 5.46 -13.88
CA GLU A 76 -0.77 4.40 -14.68
C GLU A 76 -0.41 3.03 -14.14
N THR A 77 0.82 2.85 -13.68
CA THR A 77 1.29 1.61 -13.07
C THR A 77 1.72 1.88 -11.63
N VAL A 78 1.20 1.06 -10.71
CA VAL A 78 1.60 1.07 -9.29
C VAL A 78 2.27 -0.25 -8.99
N SER A 79 3.42 -0.19 -8.32
CA SER A 79 4.19 -1.39 -7.94
C SER A 79 4.27 -1.51 -6.43
N VAL A 80 3.97 -2.71 -5.93
CA VAL A 80 4.11 -3.05 -4.51
C VAL A 80 5.18 -4.12 -4.40
N ASN A 81 6.28 -3.80 -3.75
CA ASN A 81 7.45 -4.67 -3.66
C ASN A 81 7.80 -4.98 -2.21
N TYR A 82 8.04 -6.26 -1.93
CA TYR A 82 8.61 -6.69 -0.66
C TYR A 82 10.10 -6.89 -0.85
N VAL A 83 10.89 -6.14 -0.10
CA VAL A 83 12.34 -6.12 -0.26
C VAL A 83 13.02 -6.57 1.03
N GLU A 84 13.96 -7.50 0.91
CA GLU A 84 14.75 -8.00 2.02
C GLU A 84 16.14 -7.39 1.97
N TYR A 85 16.46 -6.57 2.98
CA TYR A 85 17.81 -6.07 3.18
C TYR A 85 18.51 -6.88 4.29
N PRO A 86 19.84 -6.89 4.36
CA PRO A 86 20.54 -7.64 5.40
C PRO A 86 20.15 -7.29 6.83
N TRP A 87 19.61 -6.09 7.06
CA TRP A 87 19.28 -5.59 8.40
C TRP A 87 17.78 -5.41 8.63
N ILE A 88 16.96 -5.42 7.57
CA ILE A 88 15.52 -5.20 7.70
C ILE A 88 14.79 -5.66 6.45
N THR A 89 13.54 -6.07 6.63
CA THR A 89 12.63 -6.33 5.52
C THR A 89 11.57 -5.23 5.49
N CYS A 90 11.18 -4.78 4.30
CA CYS A 90 10.15 -3.75 4.18
C CYS A 90 9.42 -3.85 2.84
N PHE A 91 8.27 -3.17 2.79
CA PHE A 91 7.53 -3.00 1.54
C PHE A 91 7.85 -1.64 0.94
N GLU A 92 7.99 -1.61 -0.38
CA GLU A 92 8.18 -0.38 -1.14
C GLU A 92 7.04 -0.23 -2.15
N VAL A 93 6.50 0.96 -2.26
CA VAL A 93 5.41 1.27 -3.19
C VAL A 93 5.87 2.36 -4.14
N GLU A 94 5.71 2.11 -5.43
CA GLU A 94 6.00 3.09 -6.47
C GLU A 94 4.74 3.40 -7.26
N GLY A 95 4.63 4.63 -7.74
CA GLY A 95 3.50 5.06 -8.56
C GLY A 95 2.31 5.60 -7.79
N LEU A 96 2.40 5.71 -6.47
CA LEU A 96 1.36 6.34 -5.66
C LEU A 96 1.96 7.54 -4.93
N ASP A 97 1.50 8.73 -5.29
CA ASP A 97 1.99 9.98 -4.72
C ASP A 97 0.97 10.56 -3.74
N ILE A 98 1.48 11.13 -2.67
CA ILE A 98 0.65 11.79 -1.66
C ILE A 98 0.42 13.24 -2.10
N LEU A 99 -0.85 13.62 -2.20
CA LEU A 99 -1.23 14.99 -2.54
C LEU A 99 -1.13 15.85 -1.30
N LYS A 100 -0.32 16.91 -1.37
CA LYS A 100 -0.21 17.85 -0.26
C LYS A 100 -1.37 18.82 -0.32
N SER A 101 -2.07 18.97 0.78
CA SER A 101 -3.06 20.03 0.92
C SER A 101 -2.34 21.30 1.37
N ASP A 102 -2.59 22.35 0.66
CA ASP A 102 -2.07 23.65 1.04
C ASP A 102 -2.96 24.33 2.09
#